data_97be86776996c6a758d59c04504f903e
#
_entry.id   97be86776996c6a758d59c04504f903e
#
_cell.length_a   1.000
_cell.length_b   1.000
_cell.length_c   1.000
_cell.angle_alpha   90.00
_cell.angle_beta   90.00
_cell.angle_gamma   90.00
#
_symmetry.space_group_name_H-M   'P 1'
#
loop_
_entity.id
_entity.type
_entity.pdbx_description
1 polymer ?
#
loop_
_entity_poly.entity_id
_entity_poly.type
_entity_poly.pdbx_seq_one_letter_code
_entity_poly.pdbx_strand_id
1 'polypeptide(L)'
;MLIKYKKAYEKFAMGLLSFMPEEKDIKKLQNTMKEYEINDNMQLYLWKDEEIIGAIGIDLSFSDVIIIKHISVNPSFRQQGIGKTMIKEIQELFPNKEIKPNENTVSFFEKCDNIKEVE
;
A
#
# COMPACT_ATOMS: atom_id res chain seq x y z
N MET A 1 -11.08 5.85 -4.98
CA MET A 1 -11.46 5.65 -3.58
C MET A 1 -10.75 4.42 -3.02
N LEU A 2 -10.43 4.44 -1.75
CA LEU A 2 -9.75 3.33 -1.10
C LEU A 2 -10.77 2.25 -0.73
N ILE A 3 -10.51 1.01 -1.18
CA ILE A 3 -11.36 -0.14 -0.86
C ILE A 3 -10.51 -1.25 -0.24
N LYS A 4 -11.14 -2.07 0.59
CA LYS A 4 -10.44 -3.18 1.22
C LYS A 4 -10.25 -4.32 0.23
N TYR A 5 -9.06 -4.95 0.29
CA TYR A 5 -8.77 -6.10 -0.55
C TYR A 5 -9.76 -7.24 -0.32
N LYS A 6 -10.14 -7.89 -1.41
CA LYS A 6 -10.93 -9.14 -1.42
C LYS A 6 -10.28 -10.11 -2.39
N LYS A 7 -10.49 -11.40 -2.17
CA LYS A 7 -9.95 -12.46 -3.03
C LYS A 7 -10.30 -12.23 -4.51
N ALA A 8 -11.48 -11.68 -4.78
CA ALA A 8 -11.92 -11.38 -6.14
C ALA A 8 -10.98 -10.41 -6.87
N TYR A 9 -10.20 -9.61 -6.14
CA TYR A 9 -9.27 -8.64 -6.71
C TYR A 9 -7.82 -9.13 -6.76
N GLU A 10 -7.60 -10.42 -6.51
CA GLU A 10 -6.24 -10.97 -6.37
C GLU A 10 -5.34 -10.67 -7.56
N LYS A 11 -5.84 -10.82 -8.79
CA LYS A 11 -5.04 -10.55 -9.98
C LYS A 11 -4.55 -9.12 -10.04
N PHE A 12 -5.43 -8.17 -9.72
CA PHE A 12 -5.07 -6.75 -9.73
C PHE A 12 -4.05 -6.44 -8.64
N ALA A 13 -4.27 -6.97 -7.44
CA ALA A 13 -3.36 -6.76 -6.32
C ALA A 13 -1.98 -7.34 -6.61
N MET A 14 -1.91 -8.57 -7.10
CA MET A 14 -0.63 -9.20 -7.44
C MET A 14 0.11 -8.42 -8.52
N GLY A 15 -0.61 -7.97 -9.54
CA GLY A 15 -0.02 -7.16 -10.61
C GLY A 15 0.59 -5.88 -10.08
N LEU A 16 -0.11 -5.21 -9.18
CA LEU A 16 0.38 -3.97 -8.59
C LEU A 16 1.59 -4.21 -7.67
N LEU A 17 1.51 -5.20 -6.79
CA LEU A 17 2.61 -5.51 -5.88
C LEU A 17 3.86 -5.99 -6.62
N SER A 18 3.70 -6.62 -7.79
CA SER A 18 4.83 -7.10 -8.58
C SER A 18 5.74 -5.98 -9.08
N PHE A 19 5.29 -4.73 -9.08
CA PHE A 19 6.15 -3.60 -9.41
C PHE A 19 7.16 -3.29 -8.31
N MET A 20 6.96 -3.80 -7.10
CA MET A 20 7.92 -3.60 -6.01
C MET A 20 9.08 -4.61 -6.14
N PRO A 21 10.34 -4.15 -6.04
CA PRO A 21 11.50 -5.02 -6.25
C PRO A 21 11.51 -6.29 -5.39
N GLU A 22 11.07 -6.22 -4.15
CA GLU A 22 11.07 -7.35 -3.22
C GLU A 22 9.99 -8.39 -3.55
N GLU A 23 9.05 -8.06 -4.45
CA GLU A 23 7.95 -8.95 -4.82
C GLU A 23 8.05 -9.48 -6.26
N LYS A 24 9.23 -9.42 -6.86
CA LYS A 24 9.40 -9.89 -8.25
C LYS A 24 9.39 -11.41 -8.40
N ASP A 25 9.73 -12.14 -7.34
CA ASP A 25 9.65 -13.60 -7.34
C ASP A 25 8.19 -14.01 -7.11
N ILE A 26 7.65 -14.83 -8.04
CA ILE A 26 6.25 -15.24 -7.97
C ILE A 26 5.91 -16.00 -6.68
N LYS A 27 6.82 -16.83 -6.19
CA LYS A 27 6.59 -17.55 -4.94
C LYS A 27 6.52 -16.60 -3.75
N LYS A 28 7.41 -15.63 -3.71
CA LYS A 28 7.38 -14.61 -2.67
C LYS A 28 6.10 -13.80 -2.73
N LEU A 29 5.68 -13.40 -3.93
CA LEU A 29 4.45 -12.65 -4.11
C LEU A 29 3.23 -13.44 -3.65
N GLN A 30 3.17 -14.74 -3.98
CA GLN A 30 2.10 -15.59 -3.52
C GLN A 30 2.05 -15.71 -2.00
N ASN A 31 3.23 -15.79 -1.36
CA ASN A 31 3.31 -15.83 0.10
C ASN A 31 2.85 -14.51 0.72
N THR A 32 3.21 -13.40 0.10
CA THR A 32 2.76 -12.07 0.54
C THR A 32 1.24 -11.95 0.48
N MET A 33 0.64 -12.40 -0.62
CA MET A 33 -0.82 -12.37 -0.76
C MET A 33 -1.49 -13.23 0.30
N LYS A 34 -0.93 -14.41 0.56
CA LYS A 34 -1.44 -15.31 1.59
C LYS A 34 -1.38 -14.67 2.97
N GLU A 35 -0.29 -13.97 3.26
CA GLU A 35 -0.13 -13.25 4.52
C GLU A 35 -1.25 -12.22 4.70
N TYR A 36 -1.56 -11.45 3.67
CA TYR A 36 -2.66 -10.48 3.73
C TYR A 36 -4.02 -11.14 3.88
N GLU A 37 -4.17 -12.38 3.44
CA GLU A 37 -5.44 -13.10 3.53
C GLU A 37 -5.66 -13.75 4.90
N ILE A 38 -4.60 -14.21 5.57
CA ILE A 38 -4.73 -14.99 6.80
C ILE A 38 -4.32 -14.27 8.07
N ASN A 39 -3.50 -13.22 7.98
CA ASN A 39 -3.01 -12.49 9.15
C ASN A 39 -3.87 -11.25 9.36
N ASP A 40 -4.64 -11.23 10.46
CA ASP A 40 -5.55 -10.13 10.75
C ASP A 40 -4.84 -8.80 10.98
N ASN A 41 -3.57 -8.82 11.35
CA ASN A 41 -2.78 -7.60 11.54
C ASN A 41 -2.24 -7.04 10.23
N MET A 42 -2.32 -7.82 9.16
CA MET A 42 -1.87 -7.40 7.84
C MET A 42 -3.08 -7.05 7.00
N GLN A 43 -3.19 -5.79 6.61
CA GLN A 43 -4.34 -5.30 5.85
C GLN A 43 -3.89 -4.73 4.52
N LEU A 44 -4.55 -5.13 3.45
CA LEU A 44 -4.28 -4.64 2.11
C LEU A 44 -5.49 -3.84 1.63
N TYR A 45 -5.23 -2.64 1.11
CA TYR A 45 -6.24 -1.79 0.51
C TYR A 45 -5.87 -1.50 -0.93
N LEU A 46 -6.89 -1.25 -1.75
CA LEU A 46 -6.70 -0.96 -3.16
C LEU A 46 -7.29 0.41 -3.47
N TRP A 47 -6.68 1.12 -4.40
CA TRP A 47 -7.23 2.38 -4.89
C TRP A 47 -7.99 2.11 -6.18
N LYS A 48 -9.29 2.41 -6.14
CA LYS A 48 -10.17 2.21 -7.29
C LYS A 48 -10.65 3.56 -7.82
N ASP A 49 -10.42 3.80 -9.11
CA ASP A 49 -10.88 4.96 -9.85
C ASP A 49 -11.31 4.43 -11.23
N GLU A 50 -12.57 4.01 -11.34
CA GLU A 50 -13.11 3.21 -12.43
C GLU A 50 -12.49 1.81 -12.46
N GLU A 51 -11.16 1.73 -12.49
CA GLU A 51 -10.44 0.46 -12.35
C GLU A 51 -9.49 0.52 -11.15
N ILE A 52 -8.95 -0.64 -10.77
CA ILE A 52 -8.02 -0.72 -9.64
C ILE A 52 -6.64 -0.35 -10.15
N ILE A 53 -6.08 0.75 -9.63
CA ILE A 53 -4.83 1.34 -10.12
C ILE A 53 -3.77 1.53 -9.04
N GLY A 54 -4.07 1.21 -7.78
CA GLY A 54 -3.10 1.32 -6.70
C GLY A 54 -3.35 0.32 -5.60
N ALA A 55 -2.32 0.07 -4.79
CA ALA A 55 -2.40 -0.83 -3.66
C ALA A 55 -1.54 -0.30 -2.52
N ILE A 56 -2.02 -0.47 -1.29
CA ILE A 56 -1.26 -0.14 -0.08
C ILE A 56 -1.49 -1.23 0.97
N GLY A 57 -0.40 -1.81 1.46
CA GLY A 57 -0.44 -2.84 2.48
C GLY A 57 0.16 -2.32 3.78
N ILE A 58 -0.50 -2.61 4.88
CA ILE A 58 -0.11 -2.10 6.20
C ILE A 58 -0.01 -3.21 7.23
N ASP A 59 0.83 -2.98 8.23
CA ASP A 59 1.00 -3.86 9.38
C ASP A 59 0.47 -3.15 10.62
N LEU A 60 -0.55 -3.73 11.25
CA LEU A 60 -1.21 -3.19 12.44
C LEU A 60 -0.78 -3.92 13.72
N SER A 61 0.34 -4.64 13.69
CA SER A 61 0.82 -5.41 14.85
C SER A 61 1.21 -4.54 16.05
N PHE A 62 1.50 -3.27 15.81
CA PHE A 62 1.96 -2.34 16.86
C PHE A 62 0.81 -1.46 17.33
N SER A 63 0.74 -1.17 18.63
CA SER A 63 -0.38 -0.43 19.19
C SER A 63 -0.45 1.03 18.75
N ASP A 64 0.71 1.69 18.57
CA ASP A 64 0.77 3.13 18.31
C ASP A 64 1.18 3.49 16.89
N VAL A 65 1.61 2.51 16.11
CA VAL A 65 2.24 2.74 14.81
C VAL A 65 1.66 1.80 13.76
N ILE A 66 1.43 2.34 12.57
CA ILE A 66 1.11 1.55 11.38
C ILE A 66 2.35 1.55 10.50
N ILE A 67 2.81 0.37 10.11
CA ILE A 67 3.93 0.25 9.19
C ILE A 67 3.39 0.02 7.79
N ILE A 68 3.81 0.86 6.84
CA ILE A 68 3.47 0.65 5.43
C ILE A 68 4.45 -0.38 4.86
N LYS A 69 3.94 -1.56 4.54
CA LYS A 69 4.76 -2.67 4.02
C LYS A 69 4.84 -2.69 2.51
N HIS A 70 3.77 -2.29 1.85
CA HIS A 70 3.71 -2.25 0.39
C HIS A 70 2.96 -1.01 -0.05
N ILE A 71 3.45 -0.37 -1.09
CA ILE A 71 2.71 0.69 -1.75
C ILE A 71 3.10 0.68 -3.23
N SER A 72 2.08 0.67 -4.09
CA SER A 72 2.33 0.60 -5.52
C SER A 72 1.20 1.28 -6.27
N VAL A 73 1.58 2.00 -7.33
CA VAL A 73 0.63 2.63 -8.24
C VAL A 73 0.96 2.15 -9.65
N ASN A 74 -0.05 1.80 -10.42
CA ASN A 74 0.12 1.41 -11.81
C ASN A 74 0.95 2.48 -12.52
N PRO A 75 2.01 2.10 -13.27
CA PRO A 75 2.90 3.08 -13.90
C PRO A 75 2.19 4.12 -14.77
N SER A 76 1.08 3.75 -15.41
CA SER A 76 0.31 4.68 -16.24
C SER A 76 -0.37 5.79 -15.44
N PHE A 77 -0.47 5.64 -14.13
CA PHE A 77 -1.17 6.58 -13.26
C PHE A 77 -0.26 7.23 -12.23
N ARG A 78 1.06 7.08 -12.38
CA ARG A 78 2.04 7.67 -11.44
C ARG A 78 2.10 9.19 -11.64
N GLN A 79 2.61 9.87 -10.61
CA GLN A 79 2.77 11.34 -10.59
C GLN A 79 1.43 12.09 -10.58
N GLN A 80 0.36 11.42 -10.14
CA GLN A 80 -0.96 12.04 -9.99
C GLN A 80 -1.35 12.17 -8.51
N GLY A 81 -0.42 11.90 -7.59
CA GLY A 81 -0.68 12.00 -6.17
C GLY A 81 -1.48 10.86 -5.56
N ILE A 82 -1.66 9.75 -6.28
CA ILE A 82 -2.46 8.61 -5.80
C ILE A 82 -1.83 7.97 -4.56
N GLY A 83 -0.50 7.78 -4.57
CA GLY A 83 0.19 7.20 -3.42
C GLY A 83 0.04 8.06 -2.17
N LYS A 84 0.23 9.36 -2.32
CA LYS A 84 0.05 10.33 -1.23
C LYS A 84 -1.38 10.29 -0.70
N THR A 85 -2.36 10.20 -1.60
CA THR A 85 -3.77 10.13 -1.24
C THR A 85 -4.09 8.84 -0.48
N MET A 86 -3.52 7.70 -0.92
CA MET A 86 -3.70 6.43 -0.20
C MET A 86 -3.17 6.53 1.22
N ILE A 87 -1.98 7.08 1.41
CA ILE A 87 -1.39 7.26 2.74
C ILE A 87 -2.29 8.14 3.60
N LYS A 88 -2.78 9.23 3.03
CA LYS A 88 -3.66 10.15 3.75
C LYS A 88 -4.95 9.45 4.20
N GLU A 89 -5.56 8.65 3.32
CA GLU A 89 -6.79 7.96 3.68
C GLU A 89 -6.55 6.87 4.72
N ILE A 90 -5.41 6.20 4.70
CA ILE A 90 -5.05 5.27 5.78
C ILE A 90 -4.94 6.02 7.11
N GLN A 91 -4.30 7.21 7.10
CA GLN A 91 -4.19 8.02 8.31
C GLN A 91 -5.58 8.41 8.84
N GLU A 92 -6.51 8.71 7.96
CA GLU A 92 -7.89 9.05 8.35
C GLU A 92 -8.64 7.86 8.95
N LEU A 93 -8.36 6.64 8.48
CA LEU A 93 -8.94 5.43 9.04
C LEU A 93 -8.40 5.11 10.43
N PHE A 94 -7.17 5.52 10.72
CA PHE A 94 -6.48 5.22 11.98
C PHE A 94 -5.90 6.50 12.57
N PRO A 95 -6.75 7.45 12.98
CA PRO A 95 -6.30 8.79 13.36
C PRO A 95 -5.41 8.84 14.61
N ASN A 96 -5.45 7.80 15.44
CA ASN A 96 -4.68 7.77 16.68
C ASN A 96 -3.36 7.03 16.55
N LYS A 97 -2.99 6.63 15.33
CA LYS A 97 -1.75 5.91 15.08
C LYS A 97 -0.84 6.71 14.17
N GLU A 98 0.47 6.61 14.41
CA GLU A 98 1.47 7.23 13.56
C GLU A 98 1.79 6.28 12.40
N ILE A 99 1.90 6.81 11.17
CA ILE A 99 2.24 6.02 10.01
C ILE A 99 3.74 6.13 9.74
N LYS A 100 4.41 4.99 9.60
CA LYS A 100 5.83 4.92 9.28
C LYS A 100 6.07 3.95 8.13
N PRO A 101 7.06 4.23 7.27
CA PRO A 101 7.45 3.27 6.22
C PRO A 101 8.34 2.16 6.79
N ASN A 102 8.47 1.05 6.03
CA ASN A 102 9.53 0.08 6.27
C ASN A 102 10.68 0.35 5.30
N GLU A 103 11.70 -0.52 5.30
CA GLU A 103 12.87 -0.34 4.43
C GLU A 103 12.54 -0.37 2.95
N ASN A 104 11.44 -1.02 2.56
CA ASN A 104 11.03 -1.14 1.16
C ASN A 104 10.14 0.01 0.68
N THR A 105 9.54 0.75 1.60
CA THR A 105 8.62 1.84 1.27
C THR A 105 9.15 3.22 1.65
N VAL A 106 10.29 3.29 2.33
CA VAL A 106 10.83 4.55 2.83
C VAL A 106 11.09 5.56 1.71
N SER A 107 11.61 5.11 0.56
CA SER A 107 11.86 6.01 -0.58
C SER A 107 10.59 6.68 -1.08
N PHE A 108 9.54 5.89 -1.20
CA PHE A 108 8.24 6.39 -1.65
C PHE A 108 7.69 7.39 -0.64
N PHE A 109 7.77 7.05 0.63
CA PHE A 109 7.28 7.89 1.72
C PHE A 109 8.01 9.23 1.76
N GLU A 110 9.31 9.22 1.57
CA GLU A 110 10.12 10.45 1.53
C GLU A 110 9.73 11.35 0.36
N LYS A 111 9.43 10.76 -0.79
CA LYS A 111 8.96 11.53 -1.94
C LYS A 111 7.64 12.23 -1.65
N CYS A 112 6.73 11.56 -0.94
CA CYS A 112 5.47 12.14 -0.55
C CYS A 112 5.67 13.31 0.40
N ASP A 113 6.60 13.17 1.35
CA ASP A 113 6.92 14.23 2.29
C ASP A 113 7.55 15.42 1.60
N ASN A 114 8.48 15.19 0.66
CA ASN A 114 9.11 16.24 -0.11
C ASN A 114 8.10 17.04 -0.92
N ILE A 115 7.15 16.36 -1.54
CA ILE A 115 6.06 17.00 -2.26
C ILE A 115 5.23 17.85 -1.30
N LYS A 116 4.99 17.35 -0.11
CA LYS A 116 4.25 18.04 0.92
C LYS A 116 4.95 19.32 1.38
N GLU A 117 6.27 19.26 1.50
CA GLU A 117 7.07 20.42 1.92
C GLU A 117 7.10 21.54 0.87
N VAL A 118 7.01 21.17 -0.40
CA VAL A 118 7.03 22.15 -1.50
C VAL A 118 5.72 22.88 -1.60
N GLU A 119 4.64 22.26 -1.17
CA GLU A 119 3.32 22.86 -1.15
C GLU A 119 3.16 23.84 0.01
#